data_3b68594cc158bcc5e92e49e7ea4e59b2
#
_entry.id   3b68594cc158bcc5e92e49e7ea4e59b2
#
_cell.length_a   1.000
_cell.length_b   1.000
_cell.length_c   1.000
_cell.angle_alpha   90.00
_cell.angle_beta   90.00
_cell.angle_gamma   90.00
#
_symmetry.space_group_name_H-M   'P 1'
#
loop_
_entity.id
_entity.type
_entity.pdbx_description
1 polymer ?
#
loop_
_entity_poly.entity_id
_entity_poly.type
_entity_poly.pdbx_seq_one_letter_code
_entity_poly.pdbx_strand_id
1 'polypeptide(L)'
;MPIASSGVYGGVQTLPPRKLKVIGVPLDLGASRRGVDMGPSAVRVAGLEARLEALGHEVRDGGNISVALAETKSSGHQSARYLKEITDTCTRAAEMVLKSLAEGMTPIILGGDHSVAAGTVSGVAEFYRKQHQKIGLIWIDAHADMNTPASSPSGNVHGMPLAALVGLAPEPLANILGFAPKVQPENVVLVGVRDIDPAEKENIRRAGISEVYTMRDIDERGMRAVMEEALRAAGRGTAGYHVSLDMDWIDPEDAPGVGTPVRGGATYREAHLAMEIIADHGRMVSLEVVEVNPVIDEHNRTADLAVELISSAFGKKIL
;
A
#
# COMPACT_ATOMS: atom_id res chain seq x y z
N MET A 1 40.10 -12.03 40.12
CA MET A 1 39.93 -11.34 38.83
C MET A 1 38.44 -11.37 38.49
N PRO A 2 37.75 -10.24 38.42
CA PRO A 2 36.35 -10.23 38.00
C PRO A 2 36.24 -10.30 36.50
N ILE A 3 35.37 -11.18 36.01
CA ILE A 3 35.02 -11.35 34.61
C ILE A 3 34.14 -10.16 34.20
N ALA A 4 34.62 -9.33 33.30
CA ALA A 4 33.85 -8.25 32.71
C ALA A 4 32.84 -8.84 31.73
N SER A 5 31.56 -8.75 32.06
CA SER A 5 30.46 -9.03 31.11
C SER A 5 30.30 -7.79 30.21
N SER A 6 30.81 -7.88 28.99
CA SER A 6 30.53 -6.92 27.94
C SER A 6 29.12 -7.19 27.37
N GLY A 7 28.11 -6.62 27.98
CA GLY A 7 26.78 -6.52 27.41
C GLY A 7 26.80 -5.52 26.25
N VAL A 8 26.88 -6.02 25.02
CA VAL A 8 26.66 -5.20 23.82
C VAL A 8 25.14 -5.08 23.64
N TYR A 9 24.52 -4.16 24.33
CA TYR A 9 23.24 -3.59 23.90
C TYR A 9 23.59 -2.58 22.81
N GLY A 10 23.43 -3.00 21.54
CA GLY A 10 23.52 -2.08 20.42
C GLY A 10 22.54 -0.93 20.66
N GLY A 11 23.05 0.31 20.60
CA GLY A 11 22.23 1.50 20.80
C GLY A 11 21.02 1.47 19.85
N VAL A 12 19.86 1.74 20.41
CA VAL A 12 18.60 1.86 19.66
C VAL A 12 18.81 2.95 18.61
N GLN A 13 18.95 2.58 17.34
CA GLN A 13 18.89 3.56 16.25
C GLN A 13 17.44 4.00 16.09
N THR A 14 17.09 5.13 16.69
CA THR A 14 15.82 5.81 16.37
C THR A 14 15.93 6.34 14.95
N LEU A 15 14.91 6.09 14.14
CA LEU A 15 14.84 6.70 12.80
C LEU A 15 14.85 8.23 12.94
N PRO A 16 15.54 8.95 12.03
CA PRO A 16 15.51 10.40 12.08
C PRO A 16 14.07 10.90 11.87
N PRO A 17 13.69 11.99 12.57
CA PRO A 17 12.40 12.63 12.37
C PRO A 17 12.14 12.93 10.90
N ARG A 18 10.93 12.65 10.43
CA ARG A 18 10.47 12.93 9.06
C ARG A 18 9.36 13.96 9.09
N LYS A 19 9.19 14.67 7.97
CA LYS A 19 7.99 15.47 7.70
C LYS A 19 7.00 14.56 6.96
N LEU A 20 5.85 14.31 7.56
CA LEU A 20 4.85 13.40 7.06
C LEU A 20 3.61 14.18 6.63
N LYS A 21 3.00 13.77 5.51
CA LYS A 21 1.72 14.32 5.05
C LYS A 21 0.69 13.22 4.92
N VAL A 22 -0.32 13.27 5.75
CA VAL A 22 -1.46 12.35 5.68
C VAL A 22 -2.44 12.83 4.63
N ILE A 23 -2.84 11.96 3.70
CA ILE A 23 -3.76 12.25 2.61
C ILE A 23 -4.84 11.18 2.60
N GLY A 24 -6.11 11.56 2.77
CA GLY A 24 -7.22 10.64 2.64
C GLY A 24 -7.73 10.56 1.20
N VAL A 25 -8.00 9.35 0.72
CA VAL A 25 -8.63 9.09 -0.58
C VAL A 25 -9.81 8.15 -0.37
N PRO A 26 -10.98 8.68 0.03
CA PRO A 26 -12.16 7.90 0.40
C PRO A 26 -12.89 7.33 -0.83
N LEU A 27 -12.21 6.49 -1.60
CA LEU A 27 -12.71 5.86 -2.82
C LEU A 27 -13.27 4.47 -2.50
N ASP A 28 -14.51 4.18 -2.94
CA ASP A 28 -15.11 2.85 -2.83
C ASP A 28 -15.89 2.43 -4.10
N LEU A 29 -15.53 3.05 -5.22
CA LEU A 29 -16.14 2.77 -6.52
C LEU A 29 -15.54 1.55 -7.22
N GLY A 30 -14.32 1.18 -6.84
CA GLY A 30 -13.57 0.05 -7.42
C GLY A 30 -14.00 -1.31 -6.92
N ALA A 31 -14.69 -1.39 -5.79
CA ALA A 31 -15.15 -2.63 -5.16
C ALA A 31 -16.68 -2.83 -5.29
N SER A 32 -17.14 -4.07 -5.13
CA SER A 32 -18.58 -4.36 -5.04
C SER A 32 -19.15 -4.10 -3.63
N ARG A 33 -18.31 -4.24 -2.60
CA ARG A 33 -18.69 -3.99 -1.21
C ARG A 33 -18.37 -2.55 -0.84
N ARG A 34 -19.39 -1.82 -0.40
CA ARG A 34 -19.28 -0.42 0.02
C ARG A 34 -18.78 -0.30 1.46
N GLY A 35 -18.24 0.86 1.81
CA GLY A 35 -17.89 1.25 3.17
C GLY A 35 -16.40 1.54 3.40
N VAL A 36 -15.51 1.17 2.47
CA VAL A 36 -14.06 1.50 2.56
C VAL A 36 -13.77 3.00 2.39
N ASP A 37 -14.73 3.77 1.86
CA ASP A 37 -14.68 5.24 1.84
C ASP A 37 -14.61 5.86 3.25
N MET A 38 -15.08 5.14 4.26
CA MET A 38 -14.97 5.53 5.67
C MET A 38 -13.59 5.21 6.28
N GLY A 39 -12.77 4.37 5.62
CA GLY A 39 -11.45 3.93 6.07
C GLY A 39 -10.53 5.10 6.47
N PRO A 40 -10.34 6.15 5.65
CA PRO A 40 -9.51 7.29 6.01
C PRO A 40 -9.93 7.99 7.32
N SER A 41 -11.23 8.08 7.57
CA SER A 41 -11.76 8.66 8.81
C SER A 41 -11.56 7.72 10.00
N ALA A 42 -11.76 6.41 9.82
CA ALA A 42 -11.57 5.42 10.86
C ALA A 42 -10.12 5.37 11.38
N VAL A 43 -9.16 5.41 10.46
CA VAL A 43 -7.72 5.45 10.80
C VAL A 43 -7.34 6.74 11.52
N ARG A 44 -7.92 7.89 11.13
CA ARG A 44 -7.71 9.15 11.87
C ARG A 44 -8.29 9.09 13.28
N VAL A 45 -9.49 8.56 13.46
CA VAL A 45 -10.13 8.37 14.76
C VAL A 45 -9.32 7.43 15.66
N ALA A 46 -8.65 6.43 15.08
CA ALA A 46 -7.70 5.55 15.78
C ALA A 46 -6.41 6.26 16.25
N GLY A 47 -6.26 7.56 15.95
CA GLY A 47 -5.23 8.42 16.54
C GLY A 47 -3.88 8.40 15.81
N LEU A 48 -3.87 8.23 14.50
CA LEU A 48 -2.66 8.16 13.67
C LEU A 48 -1.71 9.34 13.91
N GLU A 49 -2.21 10.57 13.84
CA GLU A 49 -1.40 11.79 13.97
C GLU A 49 -0.66 11.81 15.31
N ALA A 50 -1.38 11.66 16.41
CA ALA A 50 -0.81 11.68 17.75
C ALA A 50 0.27 10.59 17.96
N ARG A 51 0.07 9.39 17.38
CA ARG A 51 1.06 8.31 17.49
C ARG A 51 2.34 8.60 16.69
N LEU A 52 2.22 9.19 15.51
CA LEU A 52 3.39 9.57 14.70
C LEU A 52 4.15 10.77 15.32
N GLU A 53 3.44 11.76 15.87
CA GLU A 53 4.05 12.86 16.61
C GLU A 53 4.79 12.38 17.86
N ALA A 54 4.24 11.40 18.57
CA ALA A 54 4.90 10.77 19.73
C ALA A 54 6.21 10.05 19.35
N LEU A 55 6.39 9.67 18.07
CA LEU A 55 7.65 9.15 17.54
C LEU A 55 8.63 10.26 17.10
N GLY A 56 8.25 11.53 17.25
CA GLY A 56 9.08 12.69 16.91
C GLY A 56 8.95 13.19 15.48
N HIS A 57 7.98 12.69 14.70
CA HIS A 57 7.73 13.17 13.35
C HIS A 57 6.93 14.48 13.32
N GLU A 58 7.17 15.34 12.34
CA GLU A 58 6.29 16.48 12.01
C GLU A 58 5.16 15.96 11.12
N VAL A 59 3.91 15.98 11.60
CA VAL A 59 2.76 15.47 10.87
C VAL A 59 1.88 16.62 10.39
N ARG A 60 1.41 16.55 9.14
CA ARG A 60 0.42 17.48 8.59
C ARG A 60 -0.69 16.68 7.93
N ASP A 61 -1.92 16.86 8.36
CA ASP A 61 -3.07 16.30 7.66
C ASP A 61 -3.44 17.18 6.46
N GLY A 62 -3.41 16.59 5.26
CA GLY A 62 -3.78 17.23 3.99
C GLY A 62 -5.28 17.16 3.67
N GLY A 63 -6.07 16.55 4.53
CA GLY A 63 -7.50 16.31 4.29
C GLY A 63 -7.75 15.17 3.32
N ASN A 64 -8.95 15.15 2.75
CA ASN A 64 -9.39 14.14 1.80
C ASN A 64 -9.44 14.68 0.37
N ILE A 65 -9.09 13.82 -0.58
CA ILE A 65 -9.38 14.02 -2.00
C ILE A 65 -10.90 13.93 -2.20
N SER A 66 -11.44 14.81 -3.04
CA SER A 66 -12.88 14.73 -3.41
C SER A 66 -13.13 13.50 -4.28
N VAL A 67 -14.13 12.71 -3.93
CA VAL A 67 -14.54 11.49 -4.63
C VAL A 67 -15.99 11.61 -5.07
N ALA A 68 -16.34 11.06 -6.22
CA ALA A 68 -17.71 11.00 -6.70
C ALA A 68 -18.52 9.98 -5.89
N LEU A 69 -19.80 10.31 -5.61
CA LEU A 69 -20.72 9.38 -4.95
C LEU A 69 -21.29 8.41 -5.99
N ALA A 70 -21.25 7.11 -5.70
CA ALA A 70 -21.76 6.05 -6.58
C ALA A 70 -23.20 6.28 -7.01
N GLU A 71 -24.05 6.75 -6.08
CA GLU A 71 -25.49 6.98 -6.28
C GLU A 71 -25.76 8.09 -7.31
N THR A 72 -24.78 8.92 -7.62
CA THR A 72 -24.87 10.03 -8.58
C THR A 72 -24.26 9.71 -9.93
N LYS A 73 -23.70 8.52 -10.11
CA LYS A 73 -22.96 8.13 -11.31
C LYS A 73 -23.48 6.84 -11.92
N SER A 74 -23.27 6.68 -13.21
CA SER A 74 -23.46 5.40 -13.90
C SER A 74 -22.19 4.57 -13.72
N SER A 75 -22.36 3.25 -13.50
CA SER A 75 -21.22 2.33 -13.40
C SER A 75 -20.39 2.20 -14.69
N GLY A 76 -20.90 2.68 -15.81
CA GLY A 76 -20.21 2.60 -17.11
C GLY A 76 -20.11 1.17 -17.64
N HIS A 77 -18.93 0.80 -18.16
CA HIS A 77 -18.71 -0.51 -18.74
C HIS A 77 -18.58 -1.59 -17.66
N GLN A 78 -19.26 -2.73 -17.87
CA GLN A 78 -19.32 -3.79 -16.87
C GLN A 78 -17.97 -4.46 -16.60
N SER A 79 -17.03 -4.43 -17.54
CA SER A 79 -15.69 -5.01 -17.36
C SER A 79 -14.71 -4.08 -16.61
N ALA A 80 -15.10 -2.81 -16.36
CA ALA A 80 -14.31 -1.86 -15.58
C ALA A 80 -15.27 -0.76 -15.06
N ARG A 81 -15.96 -1.07 -13.98
CA ARG A 81 -17.01 -0.22 -13.44
C ARG A 81 -16.43 1.07 -12.85
N TYR A 82 -17.12 2.20 -13.08
CA TYR A 82 -16.71 3.54 -12.61
C TYR A 82 -15.28 3.95 -13.00
N LEU A 83 -14.71 3.34 -14.05
CA LEU A 83 -13.31 3.57 -14.45
C LEU A 83 -12.99 5.06 -14.62
N LYS A 84 -13.93 5.84 -15.17
CA LYS A 84 -13.74 7.29 -15.35
C LYS A 84 -13.61 8.02 -14.02
N GLU A 85 -14.55 7.81 -13.10
CA GLU A 85 -14.58 8.45 -11.78
C GLU A 85 -13.37 8.06 -10.92
N ILE A 86 -12.97 6.78 -11.02
CA ILE A 86 -11.77 6.24 -10.36
C ILE A 86 -10.52 6.92 -10.94
N THR A 87 -10.39 6.99 -12.27
CA THR A 87 -9.25 7.65 -12.92
C THR A 87 -9.17 9.13 -12.55
N ASP A 88 -10.31 9.85 -12.56
CA ASP A 88 -10.36 11.25 -12.16
C ASP A 88 -9.91 11.46 -10.70
N THR A 89 -10.28 10.53 -9.80
CA THR A 89 -9.87 10.56 -8.38
C THR A 89 -8.39 10.22 -8.23
N CYS A 90 -7.93 9.17 -8.89
CA CYS A 90 -6.52 8.77 -8.88
C CYS A 90 -5.60 9.85 -9.46
N THR A 91 -6.06 10.60 -10.46
CA THR A 91 -5.29 11.74 -11.01
C THR A 91 -5.11 12.83 -9.96
N ARG A 92 -6.17 13.22 -9.24
CA ARG A 92 -6.06 14.20 -8.13
C ARG A 92 -5.18 13.69 -6.99
N ALA A 93 -5.26 12.40 -6.67
CA ALA A 93 -4.39 11.78 -5.67
C ALA A 93 -2.92 11.84 -6.11
N ALA A 94 -2.62 11.51 -7.37
CA ALA A 94 -1.28 11.60 -7.93
C ALA A 94 -0.70 13.03 -7.85
N GLU A 95 -1.48 14.05 -8.18
CA GLU A 95 -1.09 15.46 -8.09
C GLU A 95 -0.78 15.88 -6.63
N MET A 96 -1.60 15.42 -5.65
CA MET A 96 -1.39 15.73 -4.25
C MET A 96 -0.15 15.03 -3.70
N VAL A 97 0.09 13.76 -4.07
CA VAL A 97 1.30 13.01 -3.70
C VAL A 97 2.55 13.65 -4.29
N LEU A 98 2.53 13.98 -5.58
CA LEU A 98 3.61 14.68 -6.27
C LEU A 98 3.94 16.01 -5.57
N LYS A 99 2.92 16.81 -5.24
CA LYS A 99 3.10 18.07 -4.52
C LYS A 99 3.72 17.86 -3.14
N SER A 100 3.26 16.83 -2.39
CA SER A 100 3.77 16.54 -1.05
C SER A 100 5.26 16.17 -1.07
N LEU A 101 5.69 15.36 -2.02
CA LEU A 101 7.10 15.02 -2.22
C LEU A 101 7.94 16.24 -2.63
N ALA A 102 7.39 17.13 -3.47
CA ALA A 102 8.05 18.38 -3.86
C ALA A 102 8.21 19.36 -2.68
N GLU A 103 7.31 19.29 -1.69
CA GLU A 103 7.41 20.03 -0.42
C GLU A 103 8.38 19.36 0.58
N GLY A 104 9.05 18.27 0.21
CA GLY A 104 9.97 17.51 1.07
C GLY A 104 9.27 16.71 2.16
N MET A 105 7.99 16.37 1.97
CA MET A 105 7.20 15.57 2.91
C MET A 105 7.07 14.14 2.41
N THR A 106 7.09 13.17 3.31
CA THR A 106 6.79 11.77 3.01
C THR A 106 5.27 11.58 3.05
N PRO A 107 4.62 11.19 1.94
CA PRO A 107 3.18 10.94 1.92
C PRO A 107 2.81 9.65 2.66
N ILE A 108 1.76 9.73 3.47
CA ILE A 108 1.02 8.59 4.03
C ILE A 108 -0.40 8.69 3.48
N ILE A 109 -0.79 7.71 2.67
CA ILE A 109 -2.10 7.70 2.05
C ILE A 109 -3.02 6.78 2.84
N LEU A 110 -4.14 7.31 3.28
CA LEU A 110 -5.24 6.55 3.84
C LEU A 110 -6.25 6.33 2.72
N GLY A 111 -6.20 5.17 2.12
CA GLY A 111 -7.02 4.83 0.96
C GLY A 111 -8.42 4.36 1.34
N GLY A 112 -9.26 4.26 0.34
CA GLY A 112 -10.47 3.46 0.32
C GLY A 112 -10.17 2.09 -0.29
N ASP A 113 -10.79 1.75 -1.44
CA ASP A 113 -10.46 0.54 -2.19
C ASP A 113 -9.08 0.64 -2.87
N HIS A 114 -8.48 -0.51 -3.19
CA HIS A 114 -7.10 -0.58 -3.67
C HIS A 114 -6.84 0.08 -5.03
N SER A 115 -7.90 0.49 -5.78
CA SER A 115 -7.70 1.24 -7.03
C SER A 115 -6.99 2.59 -6.83
N VAL A 116 -6.97 3.14 -5.60
CA VAL A 116 -6.25 4.38 -5.25
C VAL A 116 -4.76 4.28 -5.55
N ALA A 117 -4.17 3.09 -5.45
CA ALA A 117 -2.75 2.83 -5.73
C ALA A 117 -2.34 3.29 -7.13
N ALA A 118 -3.22 3.19 -8.12
CA ALA A 118 -2.95 3.70 -9.47
C ALA A 118 -2.62 5.21 -9.48
N GLY A 119 -3.25 5.97 -8.58
CA GLY A 119 -2.97 7.39 -8.40
C GLY A 119 -1.73 7.65 -7.56
N THR A 120 -1.68 7.05 -6.38
CA THR A 120 -0.62 7.31 -5.38
C THR A 120 0.75 6.94 -5.91
N VAL A 121 0.91 5.74 -6.47
CA VAL A 121 2.15 5.30 -7.11
C VAL A 121 2.51 6.14 -8.33
N SER A 122 1.50 6.59 -9.13
CA SER A 122 1.75 7.50 -10.25
C SER A 122 2.37 8.82 -9.80
N GLY A 123 1.90 9.40 -8.69
CA GLY A 123 2.45 10.63 -8.12
C GLY A 123 3.90 10.46 -7.65
N VAL A 124 4.19 9.35 -6.96
CA VAL A 124 5.54 8.99 -6.51
C VAL A 124 6.46 8.78 -7.72
N ALA A 125 6.03 7.97 -8.68
CA ALA A 125 6.80 7.67 -9.89
C ALA A 125 7.13 8.94 -10.69
N GLU A 126 6.19 9.85 -10.85
CA GLU A 126 6.41 11.12 -11.57
C GLU A 126 7.42 12.01 -10.86
N PHE A 127 7.38 12.09 -9.52
CA PHE A 127 8.35 12.87 -8.77
C PHE A 127 9.79 12.41 -9.02
N TYR A 128 10.03 11.11 -8.98
CA TYR A 128 11.36 10.54 -9.20
C TYR A 128 11.74 10.51 -10.68
N ARG A 129 10.78 10.27 -11.60
CA ARG A 129 11.00 10.33 -13.04
C ARG A 129 11.53 11.68 -13.49
N LYS A 130 11.01 12.78 -12.93
CA LYS A 130 11.52 14.15 -13.20
C LYS A 130 12.97 14.33 -12.76
N GLN A 131 13.47 13.48 -11.88
CA GLN A 131 14.87 13.45 -11.43
C GLN A 131 15.68 12.36 -12.12
N HIS A 132 15.15 11.73 -13.20
CA HIS A 132 15.76 10.61 -13.93
C HIS A 132 16.01 9.38 -13.04
N GLN A 133 15.16 9.18 -12.02
CA GLN A 133 15.24 8.06 -11.10
C GLN A 133 14.01 7.14 -11.24
N LYS A 134 14.19 5.88 -10.92
CA LYS A 134 13.13 4.88 -10.79
C LYS A 134 12.73 4.72 -9.32
N ILE A 135 11.52 4.19 -9.09
CA ILE A 135 11.07 3.72 -7.78
C ILE A 135 10.80 2.22 -7.82
N GLY A 136 10.89 1.58 -6.66
CA GLY A 136 10.35 0.25 -6.44
C GLY A 136 8.95 0.28 -5.87
N LEU A 137 8.29 -0.86 -5.88
CA LEU A 137 6.96 -1.06 -5.33
C LEU A 137 6.92 -2.36 -4.53
N ILE A 138 6.50 -2.28 -3.29
CA ILE A 138 6.22 -3.43 -2.43
C ILE A 138 4.71 -3.49 -2.25
N TRP A 139 4.11 -4.53 -2.80
CA TRP A 139 2.68 -4.80 -2.77
C TRP A 139 2.42 -5.87 -1.73
N ILE A 140 1.87 -5.48 -0.59
CA ILE A 140 1.59 -6.36 0.55
C ILE A 140 0.09 -6.60 0.60
N ASP A 141 -0.35 -7.80 0.21
CA ASP A 141 -1.74 -8.07 -0.12
C ASP A 141 -2.03 -9.59 -0.14
N ALA A 142 -3.27 -9.98 0.13
CA ALA A 142 -3.74 -11.34 -0.14
C ALA A 142 -3.88 -11.64 -1.65
N HIS A 143 -4.12 -10.60 -2.45
CA HIS A 143 -4.38 -10.63 -3.88
C HIS A 143 -3.20 -10.10 -4.70
N ALA A 144 -3.28 -10.19 -6.02
CA ALA A 144 -2.24 -9.66 -6.88
C ALA A 144 -2.64 -8.35 -7.57
N ASP A 145 -3.94 -8.06 -7.68
CA ASP A 145 -4.53 -6.91 -8.35
C ASP A 145 -4.01 -6.71 -9.78
N MET A 146 -3.76 -7.85 -10.43
CA MET A 146 -3.22 -7.96 -11.78
C MET A 146 -4.28 -8.27 -12.84
N ASN A 147 -5.56 -8.10 -12.50
CA ASN A 147 -6.63 -8.21 -13.48
C ASN A 147 -6.64 -7.01 -14.45
N THR A 148 -7.24 -7.22 -15.58
CA THR A 148 -7.51 -6.21 -16.62
C THR A 148 -9.00 -6.23 -16.96
N PRO A 149 -9.55 -5.25 -17.67
CA PRO A 149 -10.93 -5.31 -18.12
C PRO A 149 -11.27 -6.56 -18.96
N ALA A 150 -10.26 -7.17 -19.58
CA ALA A 150 -10.43 -8.40 -20.35
C ALA A 150 -10.39 -9.68 -19.51
N SER A 151 -9.80 -9.64 -18.33
CA SER A 151 -9.62 -10.81 -17.46
C SER A 151 -10.47 -10.80 -16.20
N SER A 152 -10.90 -9.61 -15.74
CA SER A 152 -11.66 -9.48 -14.50
C SER A 152 -13.02 -10.15 -14.57
N PRO A 153 -13.34 -11.09 -13.67
CA PRO A 153 -14.66 -11.73 -13.64
C PRO A 153 -15.77 -10.81 -13.12
N SER A 154 -15.40 -9.81 -12.29
CA SER A 154 -16.35 -8.90 -11.64
C SER A 154 -16.45 -7.52 -12.30
N GLY A 155 -15.42 -7.11 -13.04
CA GLY A 155 -15.26 -5.75 -13.52
C GLY A 155 -14.96 -4.73 -12.40
N ASN A 156 -14.58 -5.19 -11.21
CA ASN A 156 -14.12 -4.37 -10.10
C ASN A 156 -12.72 -3.83 -10.40
N VAL A 157 -12.59 -2.51 -10.38
CA VAL A 157 -11.32 -1.85 -10.74
C VAL A 157 -10.27 -1.97 -9.63
N HIS A 158 -10.68 -2.21 -8.36
CA HIS A 158 -9.72 -2.41 -7.28
C HIS A 158 -8.80 -3.63 -7.51
N GLY A 159 -9.22 -4.63 -8.28
CA GLY A 159 -8.36 -5.75 -8.68
C GLY A 159 -7.49 -5.50 -9.93
N MET A 160 -7.33 -4.24 -10.36
CA MET A 160 -6.60 -3.89 -11.60
C MET A 160 -5.43 -2.90 -11.42
N PRO A 161 -5.22 -2.26 -10.26
CA PRO A 161 -4.27 -1.16 -10.16
C PRO A 161 -2.83 -1.58 -10.43
N LEU A 162 -2.40 -2.76 -9.97
CA LEU A 162 -1.03 -3.21 -10.24
C LEU A 162 -0.80 -3.50 -11.73
N ALA A 163 -1.78 -4.07 -12.42
CA ALA A 163 -1.71 -4.25 -13.88
C ALA A 163 -1.57 -2.90 -14.61
N ALA A 164 -2.29 -1.87 -14.18
CA ALA A 164 -2.15 -0.52 -14.73
C ALA A 164 -0.77 0.07 -14.45
N LEU A 165 -0.25 -0.07 -13.24
CA LEU A 165 1.06 0.48 -12.83
C LEU A 165 2.23 -0.11 -13.61
N VAL A 166 2.15 -1.38 -14.01
CA VAL A 166 3.15 -2.01 -14.89
C VAL A 166 2.86 -1.82 -16.39
N GLY A 167 1.84 -1.02 -16.74
CA GLY A 167 1.55 -0.61 -18.11
C GLY A 167 0.69 -1.59 -18.92
N LEU A 168 -0.04 -2.52 -18.28
CA LEU A 168 -0.90 -3.46 -19.00
C LEU A 168 -2.28 -2.86 -19.34
N ALA A 169 -3.11 -2.62 -18.33
CA ALA A 169 -4.49 -2.11 -18.47
C ALA A 169 -5.14 -1.90 -17.09
N PRO A 170 -6.21 -1.10 -16.97
CA PRO A 170 -6.83 -0.32 -18.04
C PRO A 170 -6.02 0.93 -18.41
N GLU A 171 -6.04 1.28 -19.69
CA GLU A 171 -5.23 2.39 -20.24
C GLU A 171 -5.42 3.74 -19.52
N PRO A 172 -6.64 4.19 -19.17
CA PRO A 172 -6.80 5.45 -18.46
C PRO A 172 -6.06 5.49 -17.11
N LEU A 173 -6.03 4.39 -16.34
CA LEU A 173 -5.27 4.29 -15.09
C LEU A 173 -3.76 4.19 -15.38
N ALA A 174 -3.37 3.38 -16.36
CA ALA A 174 -1.96 3.21 -16.74
C ALA A 174 -1.33 4.55 -17.19
N ASN A 175 -2.11 5.45 -17.81
CA ASN A 175 -1.63 6.70 -18.38
C ASN A 175 -1.79 7.94 -17.48
N ILE A 176 -2.16 7.78 -16.22
CA ILE A 176 -2.21 8.90 -15.26
C ILE A 176 -0.88 9.69 -15.34
N LEU A 177 -0.94 11.02 -15.38
CA LEU A 177 0.19 11.93 -15.57
C LEU A 177 0.98 11.72 -16.89
N GLY A 178 0.37 11.01 -17.87
CA GLY A 178 0.85 10.96 -19.26
C GLY A 178 2.05 10.04 -19.54
N PHE A 179 2.28 9.01 -18.73
CA PHE A 179 3.34 8.01 -18.97
C PHE A 179 2.98 6.62 -18.40
N ALA A 180 3.55 5.59 -18.99
CA ALA A 180 3.50 4.20 -18.52
C ALA A 180 4.77 3.46 -18.99
N PRO A 181 5.23 2.43 -18.29
CA PRO A 181 4.80 1.98 -16.96
C PRO A 181 5.24 2.97 -15.85
N LYS A 182 4.59 2.89 -14.69
CA LYS A 182 4.97 3.67 -13.49
C LYS A 182 6.13 3.05 -12.74
N VAL A 183 6.12 1.72 -12.64
CA VAL A 183 7.17 0.93 -11.99
C VAL A 183 7.64 -0.14 -12.97
N GLN A 184 8.93 -0.38 -13.00
CA GLN A 184 9.49 -1.47 -13.82
C GLN A 184 9.19 -2.82 -13.15
N PRO A 185 8.77 -3.85 -13.90
CA PRO A 185 8.39 -5.15 -13.32
C PRO A 185 9.46 -5.79 -12.43
N GLU A 186 10.75 -5.58 -12.75
CA GLU A 186 11.88 -6.07 -11.95
C GLU A 186 12.02 -5.39 -10.58
N ASN A 187 11.31 -4.28 -10.35
CA ASN A 187 11.26 -3.54 -9.09
C ASN A 187 9.90 -3.63 -8.38
N VAL A 188 9.00 -4.48 -8.90
CA VAL A 188 7.72 -4.81 -8.27
C VAL A 188 7.87 -6.10 -7.48
N VAL A 189 7.42 -6.09 -6.23
CA VAL A 189 7.45 -7.26 -5.35
C VAL A 189 6.06 -7.46 -4.74
N LEU A 190 5.52 -8.66 -4.85
CA LEU A 190 4.28 -9.08 -4.18
C LEU A 190 4.63 -9.88 -2.92
N VAL A 191 4.00 -9.58 -1.80
CA VAL A 191 4.24 -10.24 -0.51
C VAL A 191 2.93 -10.70 0.13
N GLY A 192 2.83 -11.99 0.40
CA GLY A 192 1.74 -12.60 1.15
C GLY A 192 0.53 -13.01 0.33
N VAL A 193 0.66 -12.98 -1.00
CA VAL A 193 -0.43 -13.39 -1.89
C VAL A 193 -0.85 -14.85 -1.65
N ARG A 194 -2.16 -15.07 -1.61
CA ARG A 194 -2.75 -16.40 -1.35
C ARG A 194 -4.05 -16.65 -2.10
N ASP A 195 -4.65 -15.61 -2.67
CA ASP A 195 -5.83 -15.72 -3.55
C ASP A 195 -5.57 -15.01 -4.88
N ILE A 196 -5.17 -15.78 -5.90
CA ILE A 196 -4.83 -15.28 -7.24
C ILE A 196 -5.55 -16.16 -8.26
N ASP A 197 -6.35 -15.55 -9.10
CA ASP A 197 -7.04 -16.28 -10.17
C ASP A 197 -6.12 -16.67 -11.34
N PRO A 198 -6.54 -17.63 -12.20
CA PRO A 198 -5.70 -18.09 -13.31
C PRO A 198 -5.29 -16.98 -14.30
N ALA A 199 -6.16 -15.99 -14.53
CA ALA A 199 -5.88 -14.91 -15.45
C ALA A 199 -4.86 -13.91 -14.88
N GLU A 200 -4.91 -13.67 -13.57
CA GLU A 200 -3.91 -12.87 -12.87
C GLU A 200 -2.53 -13.52 -12.92
N LYS A 201 -2.44 -14.84 -12.71
CA LYS A 201 -1.16 -15.59 -12.84
C LYS A 201 -0.54 -15.39 -14.21
N GLU A 202 -1.35 -15.38 -15.25
CA GLU A 202 -0.86 -15.12 -16.61
C GLU A 202 -0.46 -13.66 -16.81
N ASN A 203 -1.19 -12.70 -16.25
CA ASN A 203 -0.85 -11.29 -16.31
C ASN A 203 0.46 -10.97 -15.56
N ILE A 204 0.71 -11.61 -14.40
CA ILE A 204 1.97 -11.53 -13.67
C ILE A 204 3.14 -11.97 -14.55
N ARG A 205 3.03 -13.15 -15.21
CA ARG A 205 4.07 -13.66 -16.11
C ARG A 205 4.28 -12.74 -17.31
N ARG A 206 3.18 -12.29 -17.94
CA ARG A 206 3.22 -11.39 -19.08
C ARG A 206 3.83 -10.04 -18.76
N ALA A 207 3.62 -9.53 -17.55
CA ALA A 207 4.26 -8.31 -17.06
C ALA A 207 5.76 -8.50 -16.81
N GLY A 208 6.23 -9.73 -16.56
CA GLY A 208 7.61 -10.01 -16.20
C GLY A 208 7.92 -9.79 -14.72
N ILE A 209 6.91 -9.81 -13.85
CA ILE A 209 7.10 -9.75 -12.39
C ILE A 209 7.60 -11.13 -11.93
N SER A 210 8.79 -11.18 -11.35
CA SER A 210 9.44 -12.39 -10.86
C SER A 210 9.45 -12.52 -9.34
N GLU A 211 9.35 -11.42 -8.63
CA GLU A 211 9.45 -11.37 -7.17
C GLU A 211 8.04 -11.49 -6.56
N VAL A 212 7.59 -12.73 -6.38
CA VAL A 212 6.26 -13.04 -5.82
C VAL A 212 6.46 -13.99 -4.65
N TYR A 213 6.17 -13.52 -3.46
CA TYR A 213 6.27 -14.28 -2.21
C TYR A 213 4.86 -14.53 -1.67
N THR A 214 4.47 -15.81 -1.68
CA THR A 214 3.18 -16.26 -1.15
C THR A 214 3.22 -16.39 0.37
N MET A 215 2.05 -16.58 1.02
CA MET A 215 2.03 -16.93 2.44
C MET A 215 2.81 -18.23 2.71
N ARG A 216 2.83 -19.19 1.77
CA ARG A 216 3.64 -20.40 1.89
C ARG A 216 5.14 -20.08 1.98
N ASP A 217 5.64 -19.12 1.19
CA ASP A 217 7.05 -18.70 1.27
C ASP A 217 7.37 -18.09 2.63
N ILE A 218 6.41 -17.36 3.22
CA ILE A 218 6.54 -16.82 4.56
C ILE A 218 6.56 -17.93 5.61
N ASP A 219 5.68 -18.93 5.50
CA ASP A 219 5.64 -20.09 6.41
C ASP A 219 6.94 -20.91 6.37
N GLU A 220 7.48 -21.16 5.16
CA GLU A 220 8.66 -21.99 4.98
C GLU A 220 9.97 -21.28 5.34
N ARG A 221 10.06 -19.96 5.14
CA ARG A 221 11.31 -19.19 5.20
C ARG A 221 11.33 -18.15 6.32
N GLY A 222 10.16 -17.81 6.86
CA GLY A 222 9.96 -16.78 7.84
C GLY A 222 9.89 -15.37 7.25
N MET A 223 9.08 -14.52 7.88
CA MET A 223 8.81 -13.12 7.47
C MET A 223 10.10 -12.32 7.22
N ARG A 224 11.11 -12.46 8.09
CA ARG A 224 12.37 -11.69 7.96
C ARG A 224 13.06 -11.98 6.62
N ALA A 225 13.26 -13.26 6.27
CA ALA A 225 13.98 -13.62 5.06
C ALA A 225 13.25 -13.12 3.80
N VAL A 226 11.92 -13.28 3.77
CA VAL A 226 11.08 -12.79 2.67
C VAL A 226 11.16 -11.27 2.54
N MET A 227 10.99 -10.53 3.63
CA MET A 227 11.02 -9.07 3.59
C MET A 227 12.40 -8.53 3.21
N GLU A 228 13.50 -9.11 3.69
CA GLU A 228 14.85 -8.69 3.32
C GLU A 228 15.13 -8.91 1.81
N GLU A 229 14.59 -9.95 1.20
CA GLU A 229 14.68 -10.16 -0.25
C GLU A 229 13.79 -9.19 -1.02
N ALA A 230 12.54 -9.02 -0.57
CA ALA A 230 11.59 -8.07 -1.15
C ALA A 230 12.17 -6.63 -1.20
N LEU A 231 12.72 -6.17 -0.09
CA LEU A 231 13.32 -4.85 0.02
C LEU A 231 14.56 -4.68 -0.87
N ARG A 232 15.39 -5.74 -1.00
CA ARG A 232 16.53 -5.73 -1.92
C ARG A 232 16.07 -5.64 -3.38
N ALA A 233 15.05 -6.40 -3.77
CA ALA A 233 14.52 -6.42 -5.14
C ALA A 233 13.89 -5.08 -5.51
N ALA A 234 12.95 -4.56 -4.71
CA ALA A 234 12.33 -3.27 -4.92
C ALA A 234 13.35 -2.12 -4.91
N GLY A 235 14.40 -2.23 -4.07
CA GLY A 235 15.44 -1.22 -3.93
C GLY A 235 16.51 -1.23 -5.02
N ARG A 236 16.55 -2.24 -5.90
CA ARG A 236 17.63 -2.41 -6.88
C ARG A 236 17.60 -1.34 -7.97
N GLY A 237 18.58 -0.42 -7.96
CA GLY A 237 18.66 0.66 -8.96
C GLY A 237 17.55 1.69 -8.86
N THR A 238 16.90 1.83 -7.71
CA THR A 238 15.83 2.78 -7.44
C THR A 238 16.24 3.83 -6.42
N ALA A 239 15.56 4.98 -6.39
CA ALA A 239 15.73 6.00 -5.35
C ALA A 239 15.21 5.54 -3.98
N GLY A 240 14.23 4.66 -3.98
CA GLY A 240 13.54 4.07 -2.85
C GLY A 240 12.32 3.32 -3.35
N TYR A 241 11.43 2.95 -2.47
CA TYR A 241 10.20 2.22 -2.83
C TYR A 241 8.97 2.80 -2.14
N HIS A 242 7.85 2.69 -2.83
CA HIS A 242 6.53 2.84 -2.25
C HIS A 242 6.09 1.50 -1.61
N VAL A 243 5.41 1.59 -0.48
CA VAL A 243 4.76 0.43 0.16
C VAL A 243 3.26 0.60 0.01
N SER A 244 2.61 -0.36 -0.64
CA SER A 244 1.16 -0.49 -0.69
C SER A 244 0.75 -1.61 0.24
N LEU A 245 0.02 -1.29 1.29
CA LEU A 245 -0.45 -2.22 2.32
C LEU A 245 -1.97 -2.36 2.24
N ASP A 246 -2.42 -3.50 1.72
CA ASP A 246 -3.80 -3.91 1.84
C ASP A 246 -4.03 -4.58 3.21
N MET A 247 -5.05 -4.13 3.94
CA MET A 247 -5.34 -4.70 5.26
C MET A 247 -5.90 -6.12 5.18
N ASP A 248 -6.35 -6.60 4.01
CA ASP A 248 -6.78 -7.98 3.82
C ASP A 248 -5.61 -8.98 3.70
N TRP A 249 -4.37 -8.49 3.59
CA TRP A 249 -3.16 -9.30 3.77
C TRP A 249 -3.11 -9.99 5.12
N ILE A 250 -3.63 -9.33 6.15
CA ILE A 250 -3.66 -9.84 7.53
C ILE A 250 -4.76 -10.88 7.65
N ASP A 251 -4.58 -11.84 8.56
CA ASP A 251 -5.63 -12.82 8.81
C ASP A 251 -6.91 -12.15 9.32
N PRO A 252 -8.10 -12.55 8.84
CA PRO A 252 -9.37 -11.96 9.29
C PRO A 252 -9.64 -12.10 10.80
N GLU A 253 -8.92 -12.98 11.50
CA GLU A 253 -8.98 -13.05 12.97
C GLU A 253 -8.38 -11.80 13.63
N ASP A 254 -7.39 -11.16 13.00
CA ASP A 254 -6.75 -9.93 13.47
C ASP A 254 -7.32 -8.67 12.80
N ALA A 255 -7.67 -8.71 11.52
CA ALA A 255 -8.23 -7.61 10.73
C ALA A 255 -9.58 -7.99 10.08
N PRO A 256 -10.68 -8.04 10.84
CA PRO A 256 -11.99 -8.43 10.31
C PRO A 256 -12.64 -7.39 9.40
N GLY A 257 -12.26 -6.12 9.51
CA GLY A 257 -12.86 -5.00 8.79
C GLY A 257 -12.28 -4.76 7.41
N VAL A 258 -12.32 -5.77 6.52
CA VAL A 258 -11.85 -5.70 5.13
C VAL A 258 -12.90 -6.22 4.15
N GLY A 259 -12.92 -5.67 2.93
CA GLY A 259 -13.94 -5.99 1.92
C GLY A 259 -13.85 -7.42 1.39
N THR A 260 -12.65 -7.95 1.24
CA THR A 260 -12.31 -9.24 0.60
C THR A 260 -11.45 -10.12 1.51
N PRO A 261 -11.96 -10.56 2.67
CA PRO A 261 -11.16 -11.31 3.64
C PRO A 261 -10.77 -12.70 3.11
N VAL A 262 -9.50 -13.05 3.24
CA VAL A 262 -8.96 -14.37 2.89
C VAL A 262 -8.27 -14.97 4.11
N ARG A 263 -8.62 -16.22 4.51
CA ARG A 263 -7.99 -16.90 5.64
C ARG A 263 -6.54 -17.28 5.36
N GLY A 264 -5.77 -17.49 6.42
CA GLY A 264 -4.36 -17.86 6.32
C GLY A 264 -3.46 -16.68 5.99
N GLY A 265 -3.82 -15.49 6.47
CA GLY A 265 -3.05 -14.27 6.33
C GLY A 265 -1.92 -14.13 7.35
N ALA A 266 -1.21 -13.01 7.27
CA ALA A 266 -0.19 -12.67 8.25
C ALA A 266 -0.82 -12.49 9.63
N THR A 267 -0.17 -13.05 10.64
CA THR A 267 -0.52 -12.81 12.05
C THR A 267 -0.15 -11.39 12.47
N TYR A 268 -0.76 -10.92 13.55
CA TYR A 268 -0.42 -9.64 14.17
C TYR A 268 1.11 -9.42 14.30
N ARG A 269 1.86 -10.43 14.76
CA ARG A 269 3.31 -10.30 14.95
C ARG A 269 4.11 -10.33 13.65
N GLU A 270 3.71 -11.11 12.68
CA GLU A 270 4.34 -11.11 11.34
C GLU A 270 4.14 -9.77 10.64
N ALA A 271 2.94 -9.18 10.75
CA ALA A 271 2.64 -7.89 10.18
C ALA A 271 3.50 -6.78 10.82
N HIS A 272 3.61 -6.75 12.13
CA HIS A 272 4.51 -5.82 12.82
C HIS A 272 5.97 -6.01 12.43
N LEU A 273 6.45 -7.26 12.37
CA LEU A 273 7.83 -7.56 11.99
C LEU A 273 8.15 -7.08 10.57
N ALA A 274 7.20 -7.26 9.62
CA ALA A 274 7.37 -6.75 8.26
C ALA A 274 7.55 -5.22 8.25
N MET A 275 6.71 -4.49 8.98
CA MET A 275 6.79 -3.02 9.07
C MET A 275 8.05 -2.55 9.80
N GLU A 276 8.48 -3.25 10.85
CA GLU A 276 9.73 -2.98 11.57
C GLU A 276 10.96 -3.15 10.63
N ILE A 277 10.96 -4.19 9.78
CA ILE A 277 12.03 -4.42 8.80
C ILE A 277 12.04 -3.33 7.71
N ILE A 278 10.86 -2.88 7.25
CA ILE A 278 10.76 -1.74 6.32
C ILE A 278 11.33 -0.47 6.94
N ALA A 279 11.01 -0.21 8.21
CA ALA A 279 11.56 0.92 8.95
C ALA A 279 13.08 0.85 9.05
N ASP A 280 13.63 -0.30 9.46
CA ASP A 280 15.07 -0.52 9.60
C ASP A 280 15.84 -0.38 8.28
N HIS A 281 15.24 -0.76 7.16
CA HIS A 281 15.82 -0.60 5.82
C HIS A 281 15.91 0.87 5.39
N GLY A 282 15.01 1.73 5.85
CA GLY A 282 15.10 3.19 5.75
C GLY A 282 14.91 3.79 4.36
N ARG A 283 14.49 3.02 3.35
CA ARG A 283 14.35 3.50 1.95
C ARG A 283 12.90 3.65 1.48
N MET A 284 11.94 3.55 2.39
CA MET A 284 10.53 3.82 2.09
C MET A 284 10.35 5.33 1.81
N VAL A 285 9.81 5.66 0.64
CA VAL A 285 9.56 7.04 0.18
C VAL A 285 8.12 7.47 0.38
N SER A 286 7.20 6.53 0.49
CA SER A 286 5.77 6.74 0.76
C SER A 286 5.14 5.43 1.20
N LEU A 287 4.00 5.54 1.89
CA LEU A 287 3.19 4.40 2.35
C LEU A 287 1.72 4.69 2.04
N GLU A 288 1.00 3.70 1.56
CA GLU A 288 -0.46 3.72 1.58
C GLU A 288 -1.01 2.53 2.35
N VAL A 289 -2.18 2.74 2.97
CA VAL A 289 -2.96 1.70 3.63
C VAL A 289 -4.37 1.75 3.06
N VAL A 290 -4.87 0.60 2.59
CA VAL A 290 -6.12 0.48 1.85
C VAL A 290 -7.03 -0.61 2.41
N GLU A 291 -8.27 -0.65 1.93
CA GLU A 291 -9.31 -1.67 2.18
C GLU A 291 -9.79 -1.75 3.63
N VAL A 292 -9.51 -0.75 4.48
CA VAL A 292 -10.13 -0.65 5.80
C VAL A 292 -11.62 -0.34 5.66
N ASN A 293 -12.48 -1.24 6.13
CA ASN A 293 -13.94 -1.12 6.04
C ASN A 293 -14.60 -1.08 7.42
N PRO A 294 -14.85 0.10 7.98
CA PRO A 294 -15.43 0.24 9.32
C PRO A 294 -16.86 -0.30 9.44
N VAL A 295 -17.59 -0.45 8.32
CA VAL A 295 -18.98 -0.93 8.31
C VAL A 295 -19.07 -2.40 8.75
N ILE A 296 -18.05 -3.18 8.48
CA ILE A 296 -17.98 -4.61 8.78
C ILE A 296 -16.92 -4.94 9.83
N ASP A 297 -16.28 -3.91 10.40
CA ASP A 297 -15.24 -4.04 11.42
C ASP A 297 -15.85 -4.21 12.83
N GLU A 298 -15.06 -4.75 13.74
CA GLU A 298 -15.39 -4.89 15.14
C GLU A 298 -14.76 -3.76 15.96
N HIS A 299 -15.55 -2.79 16.40
CA HIS A 299 -15.08 -1.67 17.25
C HIS A 299 -13.84 -0.92 16.71
N ASN A 300 -13.74 -0.75 15.39
CA ASN A 300 -12.61 -0.09 14.72
C ASN A 300 -11.26 -0.84 14.81
N ARG A 301 -11.29 -2.13 15.12
CA ARG A 301 -10.11 -2.97 15.37
C ARG A 301 -9.12 -3.00 14.21
N THR A 302 -9.62 -3.09 12.97
CA THR A 302 -8.79 -3.09 11.77
C THR A 302 -8.10 -1.74 11.56
N ALA A 303 -8.79 -0.65 11.81
CA ALA A 303 -8.18 0.69 11.72
C ALA A 303 -7.17 0.96 12.85
N ASP A 304 -7.43 0.46 14.06
CA ASP A 304 -6.47 0.52 15.18
C ASP A 304 -5.18 -0.24 14.81
N LEU A 305 -5.31 -1.44 14.26
CA LEU A 305 -4.18 -2.23 13.78
C LEU A 305 -3.44 -1.51 12.63
N ALA A 306 -4.15 -0.91 11.68
CA ALA A 306 -3.53 -0.12 10.62
C ALA A 306 -2.65 1.00 11.18
N VAL A 307 -3.13 1.74 12.20
CA VAL A 307 -2.35 2.79 12.89
C VAL A 307 -1.11 2.20 13.59
N GLU A 308 -1.23 1.04 14.18
CA GLU A 308 -0.11 0.34 14.83
C GLU A 308 0.96 -0.07 13.81
N LEU A 309 0.55 -0.60 12.66
CA LEU A 309 1.45 -0.99 11.57
C LEU A 309 2.13 0.21 10.92
N ILE A 310 1.37 1.29 10.65
CA ILE A 310 1.96 2.56 10.19
C ILE A 310 3.01 3.04 11.20
N SER A 311 2.70 3.01 12.49
CA SER A 311 3.64 3.43 13.54
C SER A 311 4.92 2.58 13.51
N SER A 312 4.83 1.26 13.33
CA SER A 312 5.98 0.37 13.18
C SER A 312 6.81 0.69 11.93
N ALA A 313 6.15 0.98 10.79
CA ALA A 313 6.83 1.38 9.55
C ALA A 313 7.57 2.73 9.68
N PHE A 314 7.16 3.57 10.63
CA PHE A 314 7.81 4.84 10.97
C PHE A 314 8.65 4.79 12.25
N GLY A 315 9.03 3.60 12.70
CA GLY A 315 10.07 3.41 13.70
C GLY A 315 9.62 3.19 15.14
N LYS A 316 8.33 2.87 15.37
CA LYS A 316 7.89 2.41 16.70
C LYS A 316 8.60 1.10 17.04
N LYS A 317 9.31 1.09 18.17
CA LYS A 317 9.98 -0.07 18.76
C LYS A 317 9.65 -0.19 20.23
N ILE A 318 9.86 -1.39 20.80
CA ILE A 318 9.67 -1.62 22.23
C ILE A 318 10.88 -1.12 23.03
N LEU A 319 12.09 -1.25 22.47
CA LEU A 319 13.37 -0.83 23.06
C LEU A 319 14.18 -0.04 22.05
#